data_aefab32d6779930188c6aac3e94dc004
#
_entry.id   aefab32d6779930188c6aac3e94dc004
#
_cell.length_a   1.000
_cell.length_b   1.000
_cell.length_c   1.000
_cell.angle_alpha   90.00
_cell.angle_beta   90.00
_cell.angle_gamma   90.00
#
_symmetry.space_group_name_H-M   'P 1'
#
loop_
_entity.id
_entity.type
_entity.pdbx_description
1 polymer ?
#
loop_
_entity_poly.entity_id
_entity_poly.type
_entity_poly.pdbx_seq_one_letter_code
_entity_poly.pdbx_strand_id
1 'polypeptide(L)'
;MDVSSPKSPSYGQILSLDEVNTLTSPSAEALKEVSTYMASFGATDISYSSGFLRATVSIATAESMLDTTYATFQHSGTGEQAVRCEKYFLPDHVAAHVDFVSPTVNFPQSFLRTEPIPSKVTENTQNTPDSLRELYGVGDAMGNNQASATQGVTAFLRQYYLESDLQTFYDTYFPELSGVPLSKVLGPNDDKAGVEASLDVEYMTVMGAGVPTEFWSFGGR
;
A
#
# COMPACT_ATOMS: atom_id res chain seq x y z
N MET A 1 7.99 20.83 -3.99
CA MET A 1 6.75 21.32 -4.63
C MET A 1 6.96 21.85 -6.04
N ASP A 2 8.13 22.33 -6.40
CA ASP A 2 8.37 22.92 -7.73
C ASP A 2 8.16 21.93 -8.87
N VAL A 3 8.55 20.67 -8.68
CA VAL A 3 8.38 19.61 -9.71
C VAL A 3 6.93 19.21 -9.97
N SER A 4 6.02 19.53 -9.06
CA SER A 4 4.59 19.22 -9.16
C SER A 4 3.74 20.41 -9.64
N SER A 5 4.34 21.58 -9.79
CA SER A 5 3.62 22.78 -10.23
C SER A 5 3.72 22.94 -11.74
N PRO A 6 2.60 22.90 -12.50
CA PRO A 6 2.64 23.10 -13.95
C PRO A 6 3.23 24.43 -14.42
N LYS A 7 3.31 25.41 -13.52
CA LYS A 7 3.89 26.74 -13.79
C LYS A 7 5.38 26.83 -13.47
N SER A 8 5.96 25.78 -12.89
CA SER A 8 7.38 25.76 -12.52
C SER A 8 8.25 25.36 -13.71
N PRO A 9 9.42 26.00 -13.89
CA PRO A 9 10.43 25.53 -14.85
C PRO A 9 10.91 24.10 -14.58
N SER A 10 10.76 23.63 -13.33
CA SER A 10 11.13 22.27 -12.90
C SER A 10 9.98 21.26 -12.99
N TYR A 11 8.84 21.64 -13.58
CA TYR A 11 7.69 20.76 -13.69
C TYR A 11 8.05 19.43 -14.37
N GLY A 12 7.69 18.33 -13.74
CA GLY A 12 7.97 16.97 -14.24
C GLY A 12 9.43 16.51 -14.09
N GLN A 13 10.35 17.34 -13.56
CA GLN A 13 11.72 16.93 -13.27
C GLN A 13 11.77 16.16 -11.95
N ILE A 14 11.21 14.95 -11.97
CA ILE A 14 11.12 14.07 -10.79
C ILE A 14 12.45 13.34 -10.63
N LEU A 15 12.93 13.26 -9.39
CA LEU A 15 14.13 12.49 -9.06
C LEU A 15 13.93 11.00 -9.40
N SER A 16 14.97 10.37 -9.89
CA SER A 16 15.03 8.92 -10.02
C SER A 16 14.99 8.25 -8.64
N LEU A 17 14.63 6.97 -8.60
CA LEU A 17 14.64 6.21 -7.36
C LEU A 17 16.02 6.19 -6.68
N ASP A 18 17.09 6.12 -7.46
CA ASP A 18 18.46 6.12 -6.94
C ASP A 18 18.83 7.47 -6.30
N GLU A 19 18.40 8.58 -6.91
CA GLU A 19 18.59 9.91 -6.34
C GLU A 19 17.79 10.07 -5.04
N VAL A 20 16.54 9.61 -5.00
CA VAL A 20 15.73 9.60 -3.78
C VAL A 20 16.38 8.75 -2.71
N ASN A 21 16.78 7.53 -3.03
CA ASN A 21 17.48 6.64 -2.10
C ASN A 21 18.77 7.28 -1.56
N THR A 22 19.53 7.99 -2.39
CA THR A 22 20.75 8.68 -1.96
C THR A 22 20.43 9.79 -0.95
N LEU A 23 19.35 10.54 -1.19
CA LEU A 23 18.94 11.63 -0.30
C LEU A 23 18.35 11.15 1.03
N THR A 24 17.69 10.00 1.02
CA THR A 24 16.99 9.45 2.19
C THR A 24 17.77 8.37 2.93
N SER A 25 18.92 7.95 2.40
CA SER A 25 19.75 6.93 3.04
C SER A 25 20.30 7.41 4.38
N PRO A 26 20.26 6.55 5.41
CA PRO A 26 20.96 6.82 6.66
C PRO A 26 22.48 6.89 6.44
N SER A 27 23.19 7.51 7.36
CA SER A 27 24.65 7.58 7.29
C SER A 27 25.28 6.18 7.34
N ALA A 28 26.46 6.03 6.76
CA ALA A 28 27.20 4.78 6.84
C ALA A 28 27.54 4.38 8.27
N GLU A 29 27.71 5.37 9.17
CA GLU A 29 27.94 5.16 10.60
C GLU A 29 26.70 4.56 11.26
N ALA A 30 25.52 5.13 11.04
CA ALA A 30 24.25 4.62 11.56
C ALA A 30 24.00 3.17 11.11
N LEU A 31 24.18 2.90 9.81
CA LEU A 31 24.03 1.54 9.26
C LEU A 31 24.99 0.56 9.92
N LYS A 32 26.25 0.96 10.10
CA LYS A 32 27.27 0.12 10.72
C LYS A 32 26.96 -0.15 12.19
N GLU A 33 26.52 0.85 12.92
CA GLU A 33 26.20 0.74 14.35
C GLU A 33 25.04 -0.23 14.56
N VAL A 34 23.93 -0.01 13.87
CA VAL A 34 22.76 -0.88 13.98
C VAL A 34 23.05 -2.30 13.50
N SER A 35 23.76 -2.46 12.38
CA SER A 35 24.16 -3.79 11.87
C SER A 35 25.08 -4.53 12.85
N THR A 36 26.02 -3.81 13.48
CA THR A 36 26.93 -4.40 14.47
C THR A 36 26.17 -4.84 15.72
N TYR A 37 25.20 -4.03 16.16
CA TYR A 37 24.32 -4.38 17.26
C TYR A 37 23.54 -5.67 16.96
N MET A 38 22.88 -5.74 15.81
CA MET A 38 22.15 -6.94 15.37
C MET A 38 23.05 -8.17 15.31
N ALA A 39 24.22 -8.04 14.71
CA ALA A 39 25.18 -9.12 14.59
C ALA A 39 25.72 -9.61 15.95
N SER A 40 25.86 -8.73 16.94
CA SER A 40 26.31 -9.10 18.29
C SER A 40 25.37 -10.06 19.02
N PHE A 41 24.10 -10.10 18.63
CA PHE A 41 23.10 -11.06 19.11
C PHE A 41 22.98 -12.30 18.21
N GLY A 42 23.81 -12.42 17.18
CA GLY A 42 23.79 -13.56 16.27
C GLY A 42 22.72 -13.47 15.16
N ALA A 43 22.27 -12.26 14.82
CA ALA A 43 21.42 -12.06 13.66
C ALA A 43 22.12 -12.45 12.36
N THR A 44 21.39 -13.11 11.45
CA THR A 44 21.86 -13.53 10.14
C THR A 44 21.13 -12.80 9.01
N ASP A 45 21.62 -12.92 7.79
CA ASP A 45 21.02 -12.34 6.59
C ASP A 45 20.77 -10.82 6.70
N ILE A 46 21.69 -10.12 7.40
CA ILE A 46 21.56 -8.67 7.58
C ILE A 46 21.71 -8.00 6.22
N SER A 47 20.69 -7.28 5.79
CA SER A 47 20.65 -6.57 4.51
C SER A 47 19.99 -5.22 4.64
N TYR A 48 20.43 -4.27 3.81
CA TYR A 48 19.86 -2.92 3.73
C TYR A 48 19.17 -2.72 2.37
N SER A 49 17.98 -2.16 2.40
CA SER A 49 17.26 -1.75 1.19
C SER A 49 16.27 -0.64 1.50
N SER A 50 16.33 0.45 0.77
CA SER A 50 15.33 1.55 0.82
C SER A 50 14.97 2.04 2.23
N GLY A 51 15.98 2.29 3.05
CA GLY A 51 15.82 2.77 4.42
C GLY A 51 15.59 1.69 5.48
N PHE A 52 15.48 0.42 5.09
CA PHE A 52 15.23 -0.69 6.02
C PHE A 52 16.45 -1.60 6.16
N LEU A 53 16.88 -1.82 7.39
CA LEU A 53 17.73 -2.95 7.76
C LEU A 53 16.85 -4.16 8.09
N ARG A 54 17.14 -5.29 7.45
CA ARG A 54 16.45 -6.57 7.67
C ARG A 54 17.45 -7.59 8.17
N ALA A 55 17.00 -8.46 9.06
CA ALA A 55 17.78 -9.60 9.53
C ALA A 55 16.88 -10.75 9.91
N THR A 56 17.47 -11.94 9.93
CA THR A 56 16.82 -13.16 10.44
C THR A 56 17.30 -13.45 11.85
N VAL A 57 16.37 -13.62 12.78
CA VAL A 57 16.65 -13.95 14.18
C VAL A 57 15.61 -14.94 14.71
N SER A 58 15.95 -15.71 15.74
CA SER A 58 14.96 -16.45 16.52
C SER A 58 14.15 -15.50 17.40
N ILE A 59 12.96 -15.91 17.86
CA ILE A 59 12.16 -15.12 18.81
C ILE A 59 12.97 -14.88 20.08
N ALA A 60 13.65 -15.87 20.65
CA ALA A 60 14.47 -15.70 21.84
C ALA A 60 15.62 -14.69 21.64
N THR A 61 16.20 -14.66 20.45
CA THR A 61 17.20 -13.64 20.10
C THR A 61 16.57 -12.26 20.01
N ALA A 62 15.40 -12.14 19.38
CA ALA A 62 14.68 -10.87 19.28
C ALA A 62 14.29 -10.34 20.68
N GLU A 63 13.82 -11.20 21.58
CA GLU A 63 13.51 -10.85 22.97
C GLU A 63 14.73 -10.29 23.70
N SER A 64 15.88 -10.96 23.56
CA SER A 64 17.11 -10.51 24.17
C SER A 64 17.63 -9.19 23.56
N MET A 65 17.51 -9.04 22.23
CA MET A 65 17.96 -7.86 21.50
C MET A 65 17.08 -6.64 21.77
N LEU A 66 15.80 -6.84 21.99
CA LEU A 66 14.81 -5.77 22.14
C LEU A 66 14.34 -5.59 23.60
N ASP A 67 14.94 -6.28 24.55
CA ASP A 67 14.55 -6.29 25.97
C ASP A 67 13.02 -6.40 26.13
N THR A 68 12.45 -7.46 25.58
CA THR A 68 11.01 -7.67 25.51
C THR A 68 10.63 -9.13 25.62
N THR A 69 9.34 -9.42 25.63
CA THR A 69 8.76 -10.76 25.54
C THR A 69 7.72 -10.79 24.41
N TYR A 70 7.87 -11.72 23.49
CA TYR A 70 6.88 -11.96 22.46
C TYR A 70 5.81 -12.94 22.94
N ALA A 71 4.57 -12.65 22.59
CA ALA A 71 3.41 -13.51 22.84
C ALA A 71 2.58 -13.69 21.58
N THR A 72 1.83 -14.76 21.54
CA THR A 72 0.82 -14.96 20.51
C THR A 72 -0.46 -14.24 20.93
N PHE A 73 -0.84 -13.23 20.19
CA PHE A 73 -2.10 -12.51 20.35
C PHE A 73 -3.12 -13.05 19.37
N GLN A 74 -4.37 -13.09 19.78
CA GLN A 74 -5.49 -13.49 18.93
C GLN A 74 -6.51 -12.37 18.83
N HIS A 75 -6.89 -12.03 17.62
CA HIS A 75 -7.93 -11.03 17.37
C HIS A 75 -9.29 -11.60 17.78
N SER A 76 -10.02 -10.91 18.66
CA SER A 76 -11.27 -11.42 19.27
C SER A 76 -12.41 -11.63 18.26
N GLY A 77 -12.44 -10.86 17.17
CA GLY A 77 -13.50 -10.94 16.17
C GLY A 77 -13.22 -11.94 15.03
N THR A 78 -11.96 -12.05 14.58
CA THR A 78 -11.60 -12.90 13.43
C THR A 78 -10.93 -14.20 13.82
N GLY A 79 -10.40 -14.30 15.04
CA GLY A 79 -9.59 -15.44 15.49
C GLY A 79 -8.17 -15.47 14.91
N GLU A 80 -7.78 -14.50 14.09
CA GLU A 80 -6.43 -14.41 13.54
C GLU A 80 -5.40 -14.21 14.63
N GLN A 81 -4.25 -14.85 14.44
CA GLN A 81 -3.15 -14.81 15.40
C GLN A 81 -1.96 -14.02 14.87
N ALA A 82 -1.30 -13.27 15.76
CA ALA A 82 -0.07 -12.59 15.47
C ALA A 82 0.91 -12.70 16.65
N VAL A 83 2.18 -12.95 16.36
CA VAL A 83 3.25 -12.94 17.34
C VAL A 83 3.76 -11.51 17.46
N ARG A 84 3.57 -10.87 18.62
CA ARG A 84 3.90 -9.46 18.88
C ARG A 84 4.38 -9.29 20.31
N CYS A 85 4.85 -8.09 20.64
CA CYS A 85 5.15 -7.68 22.02
C CYS A 85 4.35 -6.42 22.38
N GLU A 86 4.19 -6.16 23.67
CA GLU A 86 3.47 -4.97 24.15
C GLU A 86 4.34 -3.71 24.07
N LYS A 87 5.64 -3.87 24.29
CA LYS A 87 6.65 -2.81 24.25
C LYS A 87 8.01 -3.41 23.95
N TYR A 88 8.95 -2.62 23.49
CA TYR A 88 10.34 -3.02 23.30
C TYR A 88 11.27 -1.86 23.62
N PHE A 89 12.52 -2.17 23.83
CA PHE A 89 13.56 -1.20 24.15
C PHE A 89 14.78 -1.44 23.27
N LEU A 90 15.49 -0.37 23.01
CA LEU A 90 16.80 -0.37 22.37
C LEU A 90 17.77 0.44 23.24
N PRO A 91 19.06 0.10 23.28
CA PRO A 91 20.07 0.97 23.88
C PRO A 91 20.09 2.35 23.22
N ASP A 92 20.32 3.41 23.98
CA ASP A 92 20.24 4.79 23.48
C ASP A 92 21.06 5.04 22.22
N HIS A 93 22.26 4.47 22.13
CA HIS A 93 23.13 4.62 20.96
C HIS A 93 22.55 3.97 19.69
N VAL A 94 21.76 2.91 19.81
CA VAL A 94 21.06 2.28 18.69
C VAL A 94 19.76 3.02 18.40
N ALA A 95 19.01 3.36 19.44
CA ALA A 95 17.73 4.07 19.35
C ALA A 95 17.85 5.41 18.61
N ALA A 96 19.01 6.09 18.73
CA ALA A 96 19.29 7.33 18.00
C ALA A 96 19.26 7.20 16.47
N HIS A 97 19.34 5.97 15.95
CA HIS A 97 19.42 5.66 14.51
C HIS A 97 18.23 4.84 14.00
N VAL A 98 17.25 4.54 14.85
CA VAL A 98 16.14 3.63 14.52
C VAL A 98 14.80 4.30 14.83
N ASP A 99 13.99 4.51 13.81
CA ASP A 99 12.65 5.07 13.98
C ASP A 99 11.67 4.04 14.56
N PHE A 100 11.76 2.79 14.12
CA PHE A 100 10.93 1.68 14.62
C PHE A 100 11.53 0.31 14.30
N VAL A 101 11.07 -0.69 15.02
CA VAL A 101 11.36 -2.11 14.76
C VAL A 101 10.06 -2.85 14.47
N SER A 102 10.06 -3.69 13.44
CA SER A 102 8.89 -4.50 13.05
C SER A 102 9.35 -5.93 12.72
N PRO A 103 8.55 -6.94 13.06
CA PRO A 103 7.25 -6.91 13.74
C PRO A 103 7.40 -6.85 15.28
N THR A 104 6.83 -5.85 15.93
CA THR A 104 6.89 -5.66 17.41
C THR A 104 5.52 -5.33 17.98
N VAL A 105 5.23 -4.05 18.19
CA VAL A 105 4.00 -3.53 18.81
C VAL A 105 2.89 -3.24 17.81
N ASN A 106 3.19 -3.29 16.54
CA ASN A 106 2.23 -3.03 15.46
C ASN A 106 1.48 -4.31 15.08
N PHE A 107 0.22 -4.36 15.45
CA PHE A 107 -0.65 -5.45 15.08
C PHE A 107 -1.12 -5.30 13.62
N PRO A 108 -1.32 -6.42 12.89
CA PRO A 108 -2.02 -6.38 11.62
C PRO A 108 -3.39 -5.74 11.84
N GLN A 109 -3.75 -4.78 11.00
CA GLN A 109 -5.12 -4.29 11.03
C GLN A 109 -6.01 -5.45 10.57
N SER A 110 -6.93 -5.86 11.44
CA SER A 110 -8.03 -6.70 10.98
C SER A 110 -8.86 -5.85 10.04
N PHE A 111 -9.15 -6.40 8.84
CA PHE A 111 -10.11 -5.74 7.98
C PHE A 111 -11.40 -5.57 8.77
N LEU A 112 -11.72 -4.34 9.06
CA LEU A 112 -13.09 -4.00 9.30
C LEU A 112 -13.81 -4.44 8.03
N ARG A 113 -14.52 -5.59 8.08
CA ARG A 113 -15.71 -5.72 7.26
C ARG A 113 -16.52 -4.52 7.67
N THR A 114 -16.49 -3.48 6.88
CA THR A 114 -17.50 -2.45 6.97
C THR A 114 -18.79 -3.18 6.68
N GLU A 115 -19.49 -3.59 7.74
CA GLU A 115 -20.92 -3.86 7.61
C GLU A 115 -21.44 -2.67 6.80
N PRO A 116 -22.17 -2.91 5.70
CA PRO A 116 -22.73 -1.82 4.94
C PRO A 116 -23.44 -0.92 5.95
N ILE A 117 -22.94 0.28 6.17
CA ILE A 117 -23.67 1.25 6.98
C ILE A 117 -24.99 1.34 6.25
N PRO A 118 -26.14 0.99 6.86
CA PRO A 118 -27.42 1.20 6.22
C PRO A 118 -27.59 2.71 6.10
N SER A 119 -27.04 3.25 5.01
CA SER A 119 -27.25 4.63 4.68
C SER A 119 -28.73 4.75 4.37
N LYS A 120 -29.45 5.56 5.15
CA LYS A 120 -30.60 6.26 4.62
C LYS A 120 -30.05 7.21 3.55
N VAL A 121 -29.64 6.65 2.42
CA VAL A 121 -29.27 7.43 1.25
C VAL A 121 -30.58 8.03 0.76
N THR A 122 -30.81 9.27 1.08
CA THR A 122 -31.76 10.08 0.33
C THR A 122 -31.28 10.09 -1.12
N GLU A 123 -32.16 9.88 -2.07
CA GLU A 123 -31.95 9.57 -3.49
C GLU A 123 -30.94 10.44 -4.29
N ASN A 124 -30.25 11.37 -3.66
CA ASN A 124 -29.39 12.37 -4.31
C ASN A 124 -27.94 12.43 -3.81
N THR A 125 -27.43 11.38 -3.17
CA THR A 125 -26.08 11.38 -2.58
C THR A 125 -25.20 10.20 -3.00
N GLN A 126 -25.44 9.60 -4.16
CA GLN A 126 -24.52 8.63 -4.72
C GLN A 126 -23.35 9.36 -5.38
N ASN A 127 -22.13 9.03 -4.96
CA ASN A 127 -20.92 9.49 -5.62
C ASN A 127 -20.71 8.69 -6.92
N THR A 128 -21.51 8.97 -7.93
CA THR A 128 -21.32 8.36 -9.24
C THR A 128 -20.10 8.98 -9.94
N PRO A 129 -19.48 8.30 -10.92
CA PRO A 129 -18.41 8.88 -11.72
C PRO A 129 -18.78 10.26 -12.29
N ASP A 130 -19.98 10.42 -12.81
CA ASP A 130 -20.46 11.69 -13.38
C ASP A 130 -20.53 12.78 -12.31
N SER A 131 -21.10 12.47 -11.14
CA SER A 131 -21.19 13.45 -10.05
C SER A 131 -19.80 13.87 -9.54
N LEU A 132 -18.84 12.96 -9.53
CA LEU A 132 -17.45 13.26 -9.15
C LEU A 132 -16.76 14.10 -10.24
N ARG A 133 -16.96 13.78 -11.51
CA ARG A 133 -16.41 14.57 -12.64
C ARG A 133 -16.95 16.02 -12.60
N GLU A 134 -18.21 16.19 -12.31
CA GLU A 134 -18.83 17.51 -12.13
C GLU A 134 -18.25 18.23 -10.89
N LEU A 135 -18.21 17.55 -9.75
CA LEU A 135 -17.71 18.11 -8.49
C LEU A 135 -16.28 18.61 -8.58
N TYR A 136 -15.42 17.85 -9.26
CA TYR A 136 -14.00 18.18 -9.41
C TYR A 136 -13.67 18.97 -10.68
N GLY A 137 -14.68 19.31 -11.49
CA GLY A 137 -14.50 20.09 -12.72
C GLY A 137 -13.68 19.36 -13.78
N VAL A 138 -13.70 18.04 -13.79
CA VAL A 138 -12.97 17.19 -14.77
C VAL A 138 -13.63 17.28 -16.15
N GLY A 139 -14.94 17.47 -16.20
CA GLY A 139 -15.71 17.50 -17.44
C GLY A 139 -15.57 16.19 -18.24
N ASP A 140 -15.53 16.31 -19.56
CA ASP A 140 -15.42 15.17 -20.48
C ASP A 140 -13.95 14.76 -20.77
N ALA A 141 -12.99 15.21 -19.93
CA ALA A 141 -11.59 14.86 -20.13
C ALA A 141 -11.39 13.35 -20.04
N MET A 142 -10.75 12.80 -21.06
CA MET A 142 -10.37 11.38 -21.13
C MET A 142 -8.90 11.26 -21.50
N GLY A 143 -8.29 10.14 -21.13
CA GLY A 143 -6.98 9.79 -21.62
C GLY A 143 -6.97 9.64 -23.14
N ASN A 144 -5.88 10.01 -23.78
CA ASN A 144 -5.75 9.94 -25.24
C ASN A 144 -5.26 8.58 -25.74
N ASN A 145 -5.18 7.58 -24.88
CA ASN A 145 -4.69 6.23 -25.16
C ASN A 145 -3.30 6.19 -25.85
N GLN A 146 -2.56 7.27 -25.76
CA GLN A 146 -1.16 7.32 -26.23
C GLN A 146 -0.27 6.77 -25.14
N ALA A 147 0.20 5.57 -25.35
CA ALA A 147 0.80 4.61 -24.44
C ALA A 147 2.14 5.00 -23.77
N SER A 148 2.33 6.24 -23.42
CA SER A 148 3.47 6.63 -22.59
C SER A 148 3.17 6.68 -21.08
N ALA A 149 1.90 6.51 -20.69
CA ALA A 149 1.48 6.49 -19.30
C ALA A 149 0.50 5.35 -19.05
N THR A 150 0.67 4.70 -17.92
CA THR A 150 -0.29 3.75 -17.35
C THR A 150 -0.71 4.25 -15.97
N GLN A 151 -1.88 3.87 -15.54
CA GLN A 151 -2.31 4.03 -14.16
C GLN A 151 -2.34 2.67 -13.47
N GLY A 152 -2.09 2.61 -12.17
CA GLY A 152 -2.01 1.35 -11.46
C GLY A 152 -2.71 1.38 -10.11
N VAL A 153 -3.42 0.29 -9.82
CA VAL A 153 -4.01 0.01 -8.50
C VAL A 153 -3.14 -1.02 -7.81
N THR A 154 -2.70 -0.72 -6.60
CA THR A 154 -1.98 -1.67 -5.76
C THR A 154 -2.90 -2.22 -4.68
N ALA A 155 -3.05 -3.53 -4.62
CA ALA A 155 -3.89 -4.22 -3.66
C ALA A 155 -3.04 -5.08 -2.71
N PHE A 156 -3.35 -4.99 -1.42
CA PHE A 156 -2.69 -5.71 -0.35
C PHE A 156 -3.71 -6.53 0.44
N LEU A 157 -3.23 -7.38 1.33
CA LEU A 157 -4.06 -7.99 2.36
C LEU A 157 -5.22 -8.82 1.79
N ARG A 158 -5.02 -9.45 0.63
CA ARG A 158 -6.03 -10.28 -0.06
C ARG A 158 -7.27 -9.48 -0.49
N GLN A 159 -7.08 -8.20 -0.80
CA GLN A 159 -8.08 -7.43 -1.51
C GLN A 159 -7.96 -7.75 -3.00
N TYR A 160 -9.04 -8.22 -3.59
CA TYR A 160 -9.12 -8.62 -4.98
C TYR A 160 -10.29 -7.92 -5.66
N TYR A 161 -10.25 -7.80 -6.97
CA TYR A 161 -11.41 -7.34 -7.75
C TYR A 161 -11.98 -8.52 -8.56
N LEU A 162 -13.27 -8.45 -8.88
CA LEU A 162 -13.90 -9.37 -9.81
C LEU A 162 -14.12 -8.68 -11.15
N GLU A 163 -13.73 -9.34 -12.22
CA GLU A 163 -13.97 -8.84 -13.58
C GLU A 163 -15.47 -8.64 -13.85
N SER A 164 -16.33 -9.54 -13.35
CA SER A 164 -17.78 -9.42 -13.47
C SER A 164 -18.36 -8.17 -12.81
N ASP A 165 -17.82 -7.78 -11.67
CA ASP A 165 -18.27 -6.60 -10.95
C ASP A 165 -17.82 -5.34 -11.68
N LEU A 166 -16.56 -5.33 -12.15
CA LEU A 166 -16.03 -4.26 -12.97
C LEU A 166 -16.85 -4.04 -14.24
N GLN A 167 -17.20 -5.11 -14.96
CA GLN A 167 -18.03 -5.01 -16.14
C GLN A 167 -19.46 -4.52 -15.83
N THR A 168 -20.03 -4.96 -14.71
CA THR A 168 -21.33 -4.45 -14.25
C THR A 168 -21.27 -2.95 -13.92
N PHE A 169 -20.17 -2.50 -13.32
CA PHE A 169 -19.94 -1.09 -13.05
C PHE A 169 -19.83 -0.27 -14.35
N TYR A 170 -19.09 -0.76 -15.35
CA TYR A 170 -19.00 -0.14 -16.66
C TYR A 170 -20.36 -0.04 -17.33
N ASP A 171 -21.09 -1.15 -17.41
CA ASP A 171 -22.42 -1.18 -18.04
C ASP A 171 -23.39 -0.18 -17.41
N THR A 172 -23.20 0.10 -16.11
CA THR A 172 -24.09 1.00 -15.36
C THR A 172 -23.68 2.46 -15.48
N TYR A 173 -22.38 2.75 -15.38
CA TYR A 173 -21.89 4.11 -15.20
C TYR A 173 -21.01 4.64 -16.34
N PHE A 174 -20.47 3.77 -17.18
CA PHE A 174 -19.58 4.16 -18.27
C PHE A 174 -19.57 3.12 -19.39
N PRO A 175 -20.69 3.00 -20.17
CA PRO A 175 -20.86 1.95 -21.18
C PRO A 175 -19.78 1.91 -22.27
N GLU A 176 -19.03 3.00 -22.45
CA GLU A 176 -17.94 3.06 -23.43
C GLU A 176 -16.77 2.13 -23.06
N LEU A 177 -16.68 1.70 -21.80
CA LEU A 177 -15.70 0.72 -21.33
C LEU A 177 -16.27 -0.71 -21.25
N SER A 178 -17.55 -0.93 -21.56
CA SER A 178 -18.13 -2.27 -21.53
C SER A 178 -17.33 -3.25 -22.39
N GLY A 179 -16.97 -4.38 -21.79
CA GLY A 179 -16.14 -5.41 -22.46
C GLY A 179 -14.64 -5.10 -22.50
N VAL A 180 -14.19 -3.97 -21.94
CA VAL A 180 -12.77 -3.64 -21.87
C VAL A 180 -12.16 -4.21 -20.60
N PRO A 181 -11.19 -5.15 -20.69
CA PRO A 181 -10.49 -5.66 -19.51
C PRO A 181 -9.42 -4.68 -19.02
N LEU A 182 -8.91 -4.90 -17.82
CA LEU A 182 -7.68 -4.24 -17.39
C LEU A 182 -6.50 -4.59 -18.31
N SER A 183 -5.61 -3.64 -18.52
CA SER A 183 -4.45 -3.84 -19.42
C SER A 183 -3.48 -4.89 -18.88
N LYS A 184 -3.44 -5.05 -17.55
CA LYS A 184 -2.56 -6.01 -16.89
C LYS A 184 -3.05 -6.34 -15.48
N VAL A 185 -2.93 -7.61 -15.10
CA VAL A 185 -3.15 -8.10 -13.75
C VAL A 185 -1.89 -8.84 -13.30
N LEU A 186 -1.31 -8.42 -12.20
CA LEU A 186 -0.07 -8.96 -11.63
C LEU A 186 -0.29 -9.42 -10.20
N GLY A 187 0.23 -10.59 -9.91
CA GLY A 187 0.07 -11.24 -8.60
C GLY A 187 -1.26 -12.01 -8.49
N PRO A 188 -1.56 -12.53 -7.27
CA PRO A 188 -2.76 -13.31 -7.05
C PRO A 188 -4.02 -12.43 -7.16
N ASN A 189 -5.03 -12.92 -7.85
CA ASN A 189 -6.37 -12.35 -7.87
C ASN A 189 -7.36 -13.51 -7.74
N ASP A 190 -7.99 -13.60 -6.58
CA ASP A 190 -8.92 -14.68 -6.21
C ASP A 190 -10.34 -14.32 -6.65
N ASP A 191 -11.25 -15.29 -6.59
CA ASP A 191 -12.68 -15.16 -6.95
C ASP A 191 -13.54 -14.48 -5.87
N LYS A 192 -12.90 -13.85 -4.88
CA LYS A 192 -13.55 -13.13 -3.78
C LYS A 192 -13.25 -11.64 -3.83
N ALA A 193 -14.22 -10.85 -4.25
CA ALA A 193 -14.09 -9.41 -4.26
C ALA A 193 -13.78 -8.85 -2.86
N GLY A 194 -12.81 -7.95 -2.82
CA GLY A 194 -12.56 -7.06 -1.69
C GLY A 194 -13.17 -5.68 -1.98
N VAL A 195 -13.81 -5.09 -0.99
CA VAL A 195 -14.50 -3.79 -1.16
C VAL A 195 -13.55 -2.71 -1.63
N GLU A 196 -12.35 -2.65 -1.04
CA GLU A 196 -11.34 -1.65 -1.39
C GLU A 196 -10.84 -1.82 -2.83
N ALA A 197 -10.42 -3.04 -3.19
CA ALA A 197 -9.90 -3.31 -4.53
C ALA A 197 -10.95 -3.07 -5.63
N SER A 198 -12.21 -3.46 -5.39
CA SER A 198 -13.30 -3.18 -6.34
C SER A 198 -13.53 -1.68 -6.49
N LEU A 199 -13.64 -0.94 -5.37
CA LEU A 199 -13.79 0.51 -5.39
C LEU A 199 -12.68 1.18 -6.19
N ASP A 200 -11.43 0.83 -5.89
CA ASP A 200 -10.27 1.45 -6.51
C ASP A 200 -10.20 1.18 -8.03
N VAL A 201 -10.41 -0.08 -8.42
CA VAL A 201 -10.37 -0.46 -9.84
C VAL A 201 -11.51 0.17 -10.62
N GLU A 202 -12.73 0.09 -10.11
CA GLU A 202 -13.93 0.62 -10.77
C GLU A 202 -13.84 2.14 -10.99
N TYR A 203 -13.49 2.88 -9.96
CA TYR A 203 -13.42 4.34 -10.08
C TYR A 203 -12.17 4.81 -10.81
N MET A 204 -11.02 4.18 -10.62
CA MET A 204 -9.80 4.58 -11.33
C MET A 204 -9.94 4.39 -12.84
N THR A 205 -10.52 3.27 -13.27
CA THR A 205 -10.70 2.99 -14.70
C THR A 205 -11.65 3.97 -15.38
N VAL A 206 -12.75 4.34 -14.73
CA VAL A 206 -13.73 5.26 -15.29
C VAL A 206 -13.27 6.71 -15.19
N MET A 207 -12.70 7.13 -14.05
CA MET A 207 -12.20 8.51 -13.90
C MET A 207 -10.98 8.76 -14.79
N GLY A 208 -10.15 7.75 -15.01
CA GLY A 208 -8.99 7.79 -15.90
C GLY A 208 -9.23 7.10 -17.25
N ALA A 209 -10.47 7.09 -17.76
CA ALA A 209 -10.82 6.42 -19.01
C ALA A 209 -9.91 6.85 -20.15
N GLY A 210 -9.47 5.87 -20.96
CA GLY A 210 -8.49 6.06 -22.04
C GLY A 210 -7.04 5.96 -21.59
N VAL A 211 -6.75 5.77 -20.28
CA VAL A 211 -5.42 5.42 -19.77
C VAL A 211 -5.39 3.93 -19.44
N PRO A 212 -4.43 3.13 -19.97
CA PRO A 212 -4.32 1.72 -19.62
C PRO A 212 -4.18 1.53 -18.11
N THR A 213 -5.02 0.67 -17.52
CA THR A 213 -5.03 0.42 -16.06
C THR A 213 -4.44 -0.93 -15.76
N GLU A 214 -3.52 -0.98 -14.80
CA GLU A 214 -2.90 -2.20 -14.29
C GLU A 214 -3.36 -2.45 -12.85
N PHE A 215 -3.61 -3.71 -12.51
CA PHE A 215 -3.88 -4.15 -11.14
C PHE A 215 -2.69 -4.95 -10.62
N TRP A 216 -2.17 -4.55 -9.47
CA TRP A 216 -0.99 -5.13 -8.84
C TRP A 216 -1.36 -5.68 -7.46
N SER A 217 -1.53 -6.97 -7.36
CA SER A 217 -1.83 -7.64 -6.09
C SER A 217 -0.57 -8.18 -5.44
N PHE A 218 -0.37 -7.82 -4.19
CA PHE A 218 0.76 -8.27 -3.39
C PHE A 218 0.28 -9.25 -2.34
N GLY A 219 0.80 -10.49 -2.43
CA GLY A 219 0.65 -11.47 -1.36
C GLY A 219 1.39 -10.96 -0.12
N GLY A 220 0.68 -10.71 0.94
CA GLY A 220 1.23 -10.27 2.21
C GLY A 220 0.17 -10.32 3.30
N ARG A 221 0.63 -10.39 4.54
CA ARG A 221 -0.23 -10.38 5.72
C ARG A 221 -0.37 -8.98 6.23
#